data_088468ea60778c0715263ec007cba746
#
_entry.id   088468ea60778c0715263ec007cba746
#
_cell.length_a   1.000
_cell.length_b   1.000
_cell.length_c   1.000
_cell.angle_alpha   90.00
_cell.angle_beta   90.00
_cell.angle_gamma   90.00
#
_symmetry.space_group_name_H-M   'P 1'
#
loop_
_entity.id
_entity.type
_entity.pdbx_description
1 polymer ?
#
loop_
_entity_poly.entity_id
_entity_poly.type
_entity_poly.pdbx_seq_one_letter_code
_entity_poly.pdbx_strand_id
1 'polypeptide(L)'
;MLTLAGKPLAVPILQGGMGVGVSLGGLAGAVAACGGMGCISTADAGYREPDFARDPAAANLRALKKEIEKAKEIAGGAGLVAINAMVATQNYADAVRTAVEAGVDAIISGAGLPLELPGLVKRADVALAPIVSSGRAAKLILRRWAKAFDRAADFVVIEGCKAGGHLGFSEEELLAGKCQTLDEILPEVLAEVKPFEEQFGHAIPVFVAGGIYTGEDIAHYAKMGAAGAQLATRFIPTYECDASQTYKDVLLAAKPEDVRIIHSPVGMPGRALATPLVQKLEQGLRFPPKHCARCLKACEPAKVPYCITHALIEAVKGNVEEGLFFCGANVSRLDRMRSVRELMEELMDDWRKHQ
;
A
#
# COMPACT_ATOMS: atom_id res chain seq x y z
N MET A 1 -8.94 -18.07 -13.89
CA MET A 1 -8.68 -17.80 -12.46
C MET A 1 -7.20 -17.52 -12.32
N LEU A 2 -6.84 -16.41 -11.72
CA LEU A 2 -5.44 -16.03 -11.51
C LEU A 2 -4.85 -16.83 -10.36
N THR A 3 -3.56 -17.20 -10.48
CA THR A 3 -2.85 -17.97 -9.43
C THR A 3 -1.55 -17.27 -9.08
N LEU A 4 -1.29 -17.02 -7.80
CA LEU A 4 -0.09 -16.36 -7.26
C LEU A 4 0.61 -17.30 -6.28
N ALA A 5 1.85 -17.69 -6.56
CA ALA A 5 2.60 -18.67 -5.76
C ALA A 5 1.79 -19.95 -5.45
N GLY A 6 1.06 -20.46 -6.44
CA GLY A 6 0.21 -21.65 -6.32
C GLY A 6 -1.15 -21.45 -5.65
N LYS A 7 -1.48 -20.25 -5.20
CA LYS A 7 -2.74 -19.93 -4.53
C LYS A 7 -3.70 -19.17 -5.46
N PRO A 8 -4.99 -19.56 -5.52
CA PRO A 8 -5.96 -18.91 -6.39
C PRO A 8 -6.35 -17.53 -5.87
N LEU A 9 -6.46 -16.56 -6.78
CA LEU A 9 -7.06 -15.24 -6.55
C LEU A 9 -8.33 -15.17 -7.42
N ALA A 10 -9.50 -15.27 -6.78
CA ALA A 10 -10.78 -15.35 -7.48
C ALA A 10 -11.21 -13.99 -8.03
N VAL A 11 -10.97 -12.93 -7.26
CA VAL A 11 -11.28 -11.54 -7.61
C VAL A 11 -9.96 -10.78 -7.72
N PRO A 12 -9.56 -10.32 -8.94
CA PRO A 12 -8.26 -9.68 -9.14
C PRO A 12 -8.27 -8.19 -8.70
N ILE A 13 -8.73 -7.98 -7.48
CA ILE A 13 -8.72 -6.70 -6.77
C ILE A 13 -7.86 -6.86 -5.51
N LEU A 14 -6.84 -6.03 -5.41
CA LEU A 14 -5.97 -5.91 -4.24
C LEU A 14 -6.38 -4.67 -3.45
N GLN A 15 -6.51 -4.79 -2.14
CA GLN A 15 -6.58 -3.62 -1.27
C GLN A 15 -5.15 -3.21 -0.90
N GLY A 16 -4.75 -1.99 -1.25
CA GLY A 16 -3.42 -1.48 -0.95
C GLY A 16 -3.19 -1.25 0.54
N GLY A 17 -2.01 -1.61 1.04
CA GLY A 17 -1.65 -1.41 2.44
C GLY A 17 -1.59 0.06 2.81
N MET A 18 -2.27 0.44 3.88
CA MET A 18 -2.40 1.83 4.37
C MET A 18 -1.96 1.91 5.83
N GLY A 19 -0.81 2.52 6.08
CA GLY A 19 -0.29 2.78 7.43
C GLY A 19 -0.61 4.21 7.88
N VAL A 20 -0.61 4.49 9.15
CA VAL A 20 -0.54 3.60 10.31
C VAL A 20 -1.96 3.19 10.71
N GLY A 21 -2.19 1.88 10.89
CA GLY A 21 -3.45 1.43 11.49
C GLY A 21 -4.72 1.58 10.64
N VAL A 22 -4.63 2.05 9.39
CA VAL A 22 -5.79 2.19 8.49
C VAL A 22 -6.17 0.85 7.89
N SER A 23 -5.20 0.05 7.44
CA SER A 23 -5.43 -1.32 7.01
C SER A 23 -4.70 -2.30 7.93
N LEU A 24 -5.45 -2.91 8.81
CA LEU A 24 -5.03 -4.02 9.69
C LEU A 24 -5.84 -5.28 9.35
N GLY A 25 -5.99 -6.18 10.30
CA GLY A 25 -6.64 -7.46 10.10
C GLY A 25 -8.14 -7.37 9.78
N GLY A 26 -8.83 -6.33 10.24
CA GLY A 26 -10.26 -6.12 9.95
C GLY A 26 -10.50 -5.91 8.47
N LEU A 27 -9.91 -4.86 7.90
CA LEU A 27 -10.05 -4.53 6.49
C LEU A 27 -9.47 -5.62 5.58
N ALA A 28 -8.24 -6.04 5.86
CA ALA A 28 -7.57 -7.04 5.02
C ALA A 28 -8.33 -8.37 4.98
N GLY A 29 -8.84 -8.83 6.14
CA GLY A 29 -9.64 -10.04 6.23
C GLY A 29 -10.96 -9.94 5.46
N ALA A 30 -11.66 -8.80 5.56
CA ALA A 30 -12.91 -8.57 4.85
C ALA A 30 -12.75 -8.58 3.33
N VAL A 31 -11.68 -7.97 2.80
CA VAL A 31 -11.37 -8.00 1.36
C VAL A 31 -11.03 -9.44 0.92
N ALA A 32 -10.23 -10.16 1.69
CA ALA A 32 -9.92 -11.55 1.41
C ALA A 32 -11.17 -12.45 1.48
N ALA A 33 -12.10 -12.22 2.41
CA ALA A 33 -13.37 -12.93 2.49
C ALA A 33 -14.26 -12.74 1.24
N CYS A 34 -14.03 -11.66 0.47
CA CYS A 34 -14.68 -11.41 -0.81
C CYS A 34 -13.91 -12.02 -2.01
N GLY A 35 -12.88 -12.84 -1.78
CA GLY A 35 -12.09 -13.48 -2.82
C GLY A 35 -10.97 -12.63 -3.43
N GLY A 36 -10.78 -11.40 -2.94
CA GLY A 36 -9.67 -10.51 -3.31
C GLY A 36 -8.41 -10.75 -2.49
N MET A 37 -7.45 -9.82 -2.56
CA MET A 37 -6.26 -9.82 -1.71
C MET A 37 -6.32 -8.63 -0.76
N GLY A 38 -6.56 -8.88 0.52
CA GLY A 38 -6.47 -7.87 1.57
C GLY A 38 -5.03 -7.68 2.04
N CYS A 39 -4.63 -6.45 2.32
CA CYS A 39 -3.24 -6.13 2.62
C CYS A 39 -3.09 -5.34 3.92
N ILE A 40 -2.36 -5.91 4.87
CA ILE A 40 -2.02 -5.30 6.16
C ILE A 40 -0.78 -4.42 5.99
N SER A 41 -0.84 -3.18 6.45
CA SER A 41 0.36 -2.33 6.52
C SER A 41 1.23 -2.70 7.71
N THR A 42 2.54 -2.90 7.47
CA THR A 42 3.50 -3.16 8.55
C THR A 42 3.93 -1.90 9.31
N ALA A 43 3.58 -0.72 8.80
CA ALA A 43 3.97 0.56 9.40
C ALA A 43 3.31 0.74 10.76
N ASP A 44 4.11 0.67 11.82
CA ASP A 44 3.71 0.86 13.21
C ASP A 44 2.39 0.14 13.58
N ALA A 45 2.24 -1.11 13.11
CA ALA A 45 1.04 -1.93 13.35
C ALA A 45 0.72 -2.09 14.86
N GLY A 46 1.75 -2.00 15.70
CA GLY A 46 1.65 -2.10 17.15
C GLY A 46 1.35 -0.79 17.90
N TYR A 47 0.97 0.28 17.22
CA TYR A 47 0.75 1.59 17.87
C TYR A 47 -0.29 1.60 18.99
N ARG A 48 -1.16 0.59 19.06
CA ARG A 48 -2.15 0.38 20.13
C ARG A 48 -1.64 -0.47 21.29
N GLU A 49 -0.49 -1.14 21.14
CA GLU A 49 0.09 -1.99 22.18
C GLU A 49 0.55 -1.11 23.36
N PRO A 50 0.32 -1.54 24.63
CA PRO A 50 0.60 -0.71 25.81
C PRO A 50 2.06 -0.33 25.98
N ASP A 51 2.96 -1.14 25.44
CA ASP A 51 4.41 -0.96 25.51
C ASP A 51 5.02 -0.33 24.25
N PHE A 52 4.20 0.10 23.29
CA PHE A 52 4.68 0.69 22.03
C PHE A 52 5.62 1.88 22.26
N ALA A 53 5.34 2.74 23.24
CA ALA A 53 6.20 3.89 23.52
C ALA A 53 7.58 3.47 24.07
N ARG A 54 7.69 2.29 24.70
CA ARG A 54 8.93 1.76 25.30
C ARG A 54 9.72 0.91 24.32
N ASP A 55 9.03 0.03 23.59
CA ASP A 55 9.63 -0.89 22.62
C ASP A 55 8.75 -1.01 21.37
N PRO A 56 8.83 0.00 20.47
CA PRO A 56 8.05 0.00 19.23
C PRO A 56 8.31 -1.23 18.35
N ALA A 57 9.55 -1.70 18.32
CA ALA A 57 9.93 -2.83 17.47
C ALA A 57 9.21 -4.12 17.89
N ALA A 58 9.30 -4.48 19.16
CA ALA A 58 8.64 -5.69 19.68
C ALA A 58 7.11 -5.56 19.61
N ALA A 59 6.55 -4.38 19.93
CA ALA A 59 5.11 -4.12 19.83
C ALA A 59 4.60 -4.31 18.39
N ASN A 60 5.32 -3.78 17.40
CA ASN A 60 4.97 -3.90 15.98
C ASN A 60 4.94 -5.36 15.50
N LEU A 61 5.96 -6.14 15.84
CA LEU A 61 6.03 -7.56 15.42
C LEU A 61 4.92 -8.41 16.05
N ARG A 62 4.65 -8.20 17.34
CA ARG A 62 3.54 -8.89 18.04
C ARG A 62 2.18 -8.55 17.43
N ALA A 63 1.94 -7.27 17.21
CA ALA A 63 0.69 -6.81 16.61
C ALA A 63 0.54 -7.31 15.18
N LEU A 64 1.59 -7.24 14.35
CA LEU A 64 1.57 -7.73 12.99
C LEU A 64 1.15 -9.19 12.91
N LYS A 65 1.70 -10.05 13.79
CA LYS A 65 1.32 -11.45 13.86
C LYS A 65 -0.16 -11.61 14.19
N LYS A 66 -0.67 -10.92 15.22
CA LYS A 66 -2.09 -10.96 15.62
C LYS A 66 -3.01 -10.48 14.49
N GLU A 67 -2.62 -9.42 13.78
CA GLU A 67 -3.44 -8.87 12.69
C GLU A 67 -3.47 -9.79 11.47
N ILE A 68 -2.38 -10.52 11.17
CA ILE A 68 -2.37 -11.55 10.13
C ILE A 68 -3.27 -12.71 10.51
N GLU A 69 -3.17 -13.22 11.75
CA GLU A 69 -4.01 -14.30 12.26
C GLU A 69 -5.51 -13.91 12.19
N LYS A 70 -5.86 -12.70 12.64
CA LYS A 70 -7.21 -12.13 12.55
C LYS A 70 -7.70 -12.05 11.10
N ALA A 71 -6.87 -11.54 10.18
CA ALA A 71 -7.23 -11.43 8.77
C ALA A 71 -7.49 -12.79 8.14
N LYS A 72 -6.66 -13.79 8.44
CA LYS A 72 -6.81 -15.17 7.95
C LYS A 72 -8.09 -15.82 8.49
N GLU A 73 -8.43 -15.59 9.75
CA GLU A 73 -9.68 -16.06 10.36
C GLU A 73 -10.90 -15.47 9.66
N ILE A 74 -10.94 -14.14 9.47
CA ILE A 74 -12.04 -13.44 8.77
C ILE A 74 -12.13 -13.90 7.30
N ALA A 75 -11.01 -14.08 6.63
CA ALA A 75 -10.96 -14.52 5.23
C ALA A 75 -11.56 -15.91 5.01
N GLY A 76 -11.47 -16.81 5.99
CA GLY A 76 -11.99 -18.16 5.88
C GLY A 76 -11.45 -18.97 4.69
N GLY A 77 -10.31 -18.59 4.15
CA GLY A 77 -9.70 -19.21 2.98
C GLY A 77 -10.28 -18.80 1.61
N ALA A 78 -11.18 -17.82 1.56
CA ALA A 78 -11.84 -17.39 0.33
C ALA A 78 -10.94 -16.57 -0.62
N GLY A 79 -9.95 -15.85 -0.05
CA GLY A 79 -9.00 -15.01 -0.77
C GLY A 79 -7.65 -14.97 -0.08
N LEU A 80 -6.80 -14.02 -0.46
CA LEU A 80 -5.42 -13.95 -0.01
C LEU A 80 -5.21 -12.80 1.01
N VAL A 81 -4.36 -13.06 2.01
CA VAL A 81 -3.91 -12.06 2.98
C VAL A 81 -2.46 -11.71 2.70
N ALA A 82 -2.20 -10.45 2.39
CA ALA A 82 -0.87 -9.90 2.14
C ALA A 82 -0.43 -8.94 3.24
N ILE A 83 0.87 -8.63 3.27
CA ILE A 83 1.40 -7.45 3.95
C ILE A 83 1.96 -6.46 2.93
N ASN A 84 1.87 -5.17 3.27
CA ASN A 84 2.67 -4.13 2.63
C ASN A 84 3.85 -3.77 3.52
N ALA A 85 5.07 -4.03 3.03
CA ALA A 85 6.31 -3.79 3.75
C ALA A 85 7.12 -2.68 3.05
N MET A 86 7.41 -1.60 3.79
CA MET A 86 8.17 -0.47 3.28
C MET A 86 9.67 -0.67 3.51
N VAL A 87 10.48 -0.66 2.43
CA VAL A 87 11.95 -0.82 2.50
C VAL A 87 12.62 0.24 3.38
N ALA A 88 12.03 1.43 3.45
CA ALA A 88 12.54 2.54 4.25
C ALA A 88 12.42 2.35 5.77
N THR A 89 11.60 1.39 6.24
CA THR A 89 11.42 1.15 7.68
C THR A 89 12.60 0.41 8.30
N GLN A 90 12.90 0.75 9.57
CA GLN A 90 14.01 0.15 10.31
C GLN A 90 13.83 -1.37 10.51
N ASN A 91 12.61 -1.79 10.81
CA ASN A 91 12.26 -3.19 11.11
C ASN A 91 11.80 -3.99 9.88
N TYR A 92 12.12 -3.53 8.66
CA TYR A 92 11.68 -4.15 7.40
C TYR A 92 11.88 -5.67 7.35
N ALA A 93 13.11 -6.13 7.61
CA ALA A 93 13.45 -7.53 7.51
C ALA A 93 12.73 -8.40 8.58
N ASP A 94 12.59 -7.87 9.79
CA ASP A 94 11.93 -8.59 10.89
C ASP A 94 10.41 -8.64 10.67
N ALA A 95 9.81 -7.58 10.16
CA ALA A 95 8.40 -7.58 9.78
C ALA A 95 8.11 -8.60 8.66
N VAL A 96 8.98 -8.69 7.64
CA VAL A 96 8.87 -9.70 6.57
C VAL A 96 8.95 -11.11 7.15
N ARG A 97 9.94 -11.42 7.99
CA ARG A 97 10.10 -12.75 8.60
C ARG A 97 8.90 -13.10 9.48
N THR A 98 8.49 -12.18 10.37
CA THR A 98 7.31 -12.36 11.23
C THR A 98 6.05 -12.65 10.41
N ALA A 99 5.84 -11.95 9.30
CA ALA A 99 4.69 -12.19 8.44
C ALA A 99 4.73 -13.59 7.78
N VAL A 100 5.90 -14.02 7.32
CA VAL A 100 6.10 -15.37 6.76
C VAL A 100 5.81 -16.46 7.80
N GLU A 101 6.30 -16.27 9.04
CA GLU A 101 6.03 -17.17 10.16
C GLU A 101 4.55 -17.19 10.56
N ALA A 102 3.86 -16.06 10.46
CA ALA A 102 2.42 -15.95 10.71
C ALA A 102 1.55 -16.51 9.56
N GLY A 103 2.16 -16.98 8.47
CA GLY A 103 1.45 -17.65 7.37
C GLY A 103 0.78 -16.71 6.38
N VAL A 104 1.36 -15.52 6.15
CA VAL A 104 0.90 -14.59 5.12
C VAL A 104 0.97 -15.24 3.72
N ASP A 105 0.06 -14.86 2.82
CA ASP A 105 0.02 -15.41 1.46
C ASP A 105 0.89 -14.64 0.48
N ALA A 106 1.09 -13.33 0.71
CA ALA A 106 1.88 -12.49 -0.18
C ALA A 106 2.59 -11.35 0.58
N ILE A 107 3.69 -10.87 0.02
CA ILE A 107 4.41 -9.68 0.48
C ILE A 107 4.51 -8.70 -0.68
N ILE A 108 3.89 -7.54 -0.53
CA ILE A 108 3.96 -6.42 -1.46
C ILE A 108 4.95 -5.41 -0.86
N SER A 109 5.99 -5.03 -1.59
CA SER A 109 7.05 -4.20 -1.03
C SER A 109 7.38 -2.99 -1.92
N GLY A 110 7.45 -1.82 -1.29
CA GLY A 110 7.72 -0.53 -1.92
C GLY A 110 8.36 0.46 -0.95
N ALA A 111 8.17 1.75 -1.19
CA ALA A 111 8.86 2.85 -0.49
C ALA A 111 10.38 2.62 -0.43
N GLY A 112 10.94 2.43 -1.61
CA GLY A 112 12.30 2.03 -1.91
C GLY A 112 12.33 0.74 -2.75
N LEU A 113 13.50 0.38 -3.27
CA LEU A 113 13.67 -0.80 -4.13
C LEU A 113 13.87 -2.05 -3.25
N PRO A 114 12.97 -3.06 -3.29
CA PRO A 114 13.04 -4.26 -2.44
C PRO A 114 14.05 -5.29 -2.99
N LEU A 115 15.30 -4.86 -3.22
CA LEU A 115 16.32 -5.65 -3.92
C LEU A 115 16.68 -6.97 -3.20
N GLU A 116 16.52 -7.02 -1.88
CA GLU A 116 16.90 -8.16 -1.04
C GLU A 116 15.69 -8.97 -0.53
N LEU A 117 14.47 -8.64 -0.96
CA LEU A 117 13.25 -9.31 -0.47
C LEU A 117 13.27 -10.84 -0.65
N PRO A 118 13.67 -11.41 -1.81
CA PRO A 118 13.72 -12.86 -1.96
C PRO A 118 14.69 -13.55 -1.01
N GLY A 119 15.75 -12.86 -0.61
CA GLY A 119 16.72 -13.38 0.40
C GLY A 119 16.12 -13.51 1.81
N LEU A 120 15.08 -12.75 2.12
CA LEU A 120 14.36 -12.81 3.39
C LEU A 120 13.27 -13.88 3.42
N VAL A 121 12.78 -14.33 2.25
CA VAL A 121 11.64 -15.24 2.13
C VAL A 121 12.05 -16.50 1.39
N LYS A 122 12.29 -17.57 2.12
CA LYS A 122 12.69 -18.86 1.56
C LYS A 122 11.52 -19.77 1.16
N ARG A 123 10.30 -19.41 1.56
CA ARG A 123 9.08 -20.15 1.25
C ARG A 123 8.60 -19.84 -0.16
N ALA A 124 8.44 -20.89 -0.99
CA ALA A 124 7.96 -20.75 -2.36
C ALA A 124 6.43 -20.49 -2.45
N ASP A 125 5.69 -20.81 -1.38
CA ASP A 125 4.24 -20.63 -1.28
C ASP A 125 3.82 -19.24 -0.75
N VAL A 126 4.78 -18.33 -0.57
CA VAL A 126 4.53 -16.91 -0.27
C VAL A 126 4.87 -16.08 -1.50
N ALA A 127 3.86 -15.44 -2.06
CA ALA A 127 4.02 -14.60 -3.24
C ALA A 127 4.78 -13.30 -2.93
N LEU A 128 5.72 -12.92 -3.80
CA LEU A 128 6.52 -11.72 -3.65
C LEU A 128 6.25 -10.74 -4.79
N ALA A 129 5.94 -9.50 -4.44
CA ALA A 129 5.67 -8.45 -5.41
C ALA A 129 6.39 -7.13 -5.07
N PRO A 130 7.13 -6.56 -6.02
CA PRO A 130 7.60 -5.20 -5.92
C PRO A 130 6.51 -4.21 -6.33
N ILE A 131 6.51 -3.01 -5.70
CA ILE A 131 5.81 -1.84 -6.21
C ILE A 131 6.79 -1.04 -7.05
N VAL A 132 6.38 -0.67 -8.26
CA VAL A 132 7.19 0.08 -9.22
C VAL A 132 6.41 1.25 -9.81
N SER A 133 7.10 2.33 -10.19
CA SER A 133 6.49 3.50 -10.85
C SER A 133 7.09 3.73 -12.25
N SER A 134 7.84 2.75 -12.80
CA SER A 134 8.40 2.80 -14.16
C SER A 134 8.89 1.44 -14.63
N GLY A 135 9.01 1.22 -15.93
CA GLY A 135 9.65 0.05 -16.52
C GLY A 135 11.10 -0.10 -16.06
N ARG A 136 11.84 1.01 -15.93
CA ARG A 136 13.23 0.99 -15.43
C ARG A 136 13.34 0.40 -14.02
N ALA A 137 12.43 0.76 -13.11
CA ALA A 137 12.42 0.21 -11.75
C ALA A 137 12.08 -1.28 -11.76
N ALA A 138 11.10 -1.71 -12.56
CA ALA A 138 10.75 -3.11 -12.73
C ALA A 138 11.95 -3.92 -13.21
N LYS A 139 12.60 -3.49 -14.29
CA LYS A 139 13.81 -4.14 -14.85
C LYS A 139 14.92 -4.30 -13.81
N LEU A 140 15.21 -3.25 -13.05
CA LEU A 140 16.28 -3.27 -12.05
C LEU A 140 16.00 -4.31 -10.96
N ILE A 141 14.78 -4.33 -10.41
CA ILE A 141 14.39 -5.25 -9.35
C ILE A 141 14.38 -6.69 -9.87
N LEU A 142 13.72 -6.96 -11.00
CA LEU A 142 13.59 -8.30 -11.56
C LEU A 142 14.96 -8.90 -11.92
N ARG A 143 15.85 -8.11 -12.53
CA ARG A 143 17.23 -8.52 -12.78
C ARG A 143 18.00 -8.86 -11.51
N ARG A 144 17.86 -8.04 -10.46
CA ARG A 144 18.52 -8.30 -9.17
C ARG A 144 18.00 -9.60 -8.56
N TRP A 145 16.69 -9.80 -8.56
CA TRP A 145 16.08 -11.00 -8.00
C TRP A 145 16.50 -12.26 -8.77
N ALA A 146 16.40 -12.23 -10.09
CA ALA A 146 16.85 -13.34 -10.93
C ALA A 146 18.34 -13.68 -10.73
N LYS A 147 19.23 -12.67 -10.77
CA LYS A 147 20.67 -12.88 -10.69
C LYS A 147 21.16 -13.34 -9.31
N ALA A 148 20.59 -12.75 -8.24
CA ALA A 148 21.14 -12.96 -6.88
C ALA A 148 20.42 -14.07 -6.12
N PHE A 149 19.17 -14.37 -6.49
CA PHE A 149 18.32 -15.30 -5.71
C PHE A 149 17.70 -16.42 -6.55
N ASP A 150 17.94 -16.41 -7.86
CA ASP A 150 17.30 -17.34 -8.82
C ASP A 150 15.78 -17.37 -8.63
N ARG A 151 15.16 -16.17 -8.53
CA ARG A 151 13.73 -16.01 -8.29
C ARG A 151 13.16 -14.87 -9.11
N ALA A 152 11.98 -15.10 -9.73
CA ALA A 152 11.14 -14.07 -10.31
C ALA A 152 10.19 -13.46 -9.27
N ALA A 153 9.57 -12.33 -9.61
CA ALA A 153 8.39 -11.86 -8.89
C ALA A 153 7.20 -12.78 -9.21
N ASP A 154 6.31 -12.97 -8.23
CA ASP A 154 5.06 -13.70 -8.45
C ASP A 154 3.98 -12.80 -9.07
N PHE A 155 4.09 -11.50 -8.87
CA PHE A 155 3.34 -10.44 -9.55
C PHE A 155 4.04 -9.09 -9.36
N VAL A 156 3.58 -8.05 -10.07
CA VAL A 156 4.09 -6.68 -9.95
C VAL A 156 2.92 -5.74 -9.71
N VAL A 157 3.11 -4.72 -8.87
CA VAL A 157 2.16 -3.61 -8.71
C VAL A 157 2.77 -2.35 -9.29
N ILE A 158 2.10 -1.74 -10.27
CA ILE A 158 2.46 -0.42 -10.79
C ILE A 158 1.73 0.63 -9.96
N GLU A 159 2.47 1.57 -9.39
CA GLU A 159 1.90 2.70 -8.69
C GLU A 159 2.04 3.97 -9.53
N GLY A 160 0.92 4.47 -10.05
CA GLY A 160 0.85 5.70 -10.83
C GLY A 160 0.84 6.96 -9.97
N CYS A 161 1.08 8.11 -10.60
CA CYS A 161 1.21 9.41 -9.94
C CYS A 161 -0.04 9.92 -9.21
N LYS A 162 -1.22 9.31 -9.44
CA LYS A 162 -2.48 9.63 -8.74
C LYS A 162 -2.69 8.83 -7.44
N ALA A 163 -1.72 8.02 -7.03
CA ALA A 163 -1.78 7.29 -5.76
C ALA A 163 -1.79 8.21 -4.54
N GLY A 164 -2.16 7.68 -3.39
CA GLY A 164 -2.09 8.33 -2.09
C GLY A 164 -0.86 7.89 -1.29
N GLY A 165 -0.51 8.60 -0.25
CA GLY A 165 0.68 8.32 0.53
C GLY A 165 1.97 8.68 -0.21
N HIS A 166 3.04 7.92 0.01
CA HIS A 166 4.35 8.19 -0.59
C HIS A 166 4.37 7.81 -2.06
N LEU A 167 4.96 8.68 -2.89
CA LEU A 167 4.92 8.57 -4.35
C LEU A 167 6.32 8.32 -4.93
N GLY A 168 6.42 7.42 -5.89
CA GLY A 168 7.67 7.08 -6.58
C GLY A 168 8.03 8.03 -7.74
N PHE A 169 7.61 9.29 -7.67
CA PHE A 169 7.84 10.36 -8.64
C PHE A 169 8.55 11.53 -7.97
N SER A 170 9.19 12.41 -8.73
CA SER A 170 9.75 13.63 -8.15
C SER A 170 8.64 14.62 -7.76
N GLU A 171 8.91 15.43 -6.75
CA GLU A 171 7.96 16.48 -6.31
C GLU A 171 7.71 17.49 -7.46
N GLU A 172 8.74 17.82 -8.24
CA GLU A 172 8.65 18.71 -9.37
C GLU A 172 7.71 18.18 -10.45
N GLU A 173 7.83 16.89 -10.83
CA GLU A 173 6.94 16.26 -11.81
C GLU A 173 5.49 16.22 -11.32
N LEU A 174 5.27 15.91 -10.04
CA LEU A 174 3.94 15.86 -9.42
C LEU A 174 3.26 17.24 -9.42
N LEU A 175 3.98 18.28 -9.03
CA LEU A 175 3.46 19.65 -8.97
C LEU A 175 3.23 20.24 -10.37
N ALA A 176 4.09 19.90 -11.33
CA ALA A 176 3.95 20.33 -12.72
C ALA A 176 2.91 19.53 -13.52
N GLY A 177 2.37 18.42 -12.96
CA GLY A 177 1.46 17.50 -13.67
C GLY A 177 2.13 16.80 -14.87
N LYS A 178 3.45 16.57 -14.81
CA LYS A 178 4.26 16.02 -15.90
C LYS A 178 4.71 14.57 -15.65
N CYS A 179 4.13 13.90 -14.67
CA CYS A 179 4.42 12.49 -14.43
C CYS A 179 3.90 11.62 -15.57
N GLN A 180 4.62 10.53 -15.83
CA GLN A 180 4.08 9.47 -16.69
C GLN A 180 2.74 8.98 -16.14
N THR A 181 1.81 8.72 -17.06
CA THR A 181 0.50 8.14 -16.75
C THR A 181 0.58 6.63 -16.61
N LEU A 182 -0.44 6.00 -16.03
CA LEU A 182 -0.52 4.53 -16.00
C LEU A 182 -0.59 3.92 -17.40
N ASP A 183 -1.23 4.63 -18.36
CA ASP A 183 -1.32 4.22 -19.77
C ASP A 183 0.07 4.15 -20.44
N GLU A 184 1.02 4.97 -20.00
CA GLU A 184 2.40 4.96 -20.49
C GLU A 184 3.27 3.92 -19.73
N ILE A 185 3.11 3.81 -18.40
CA ILE A 185 3.93 2.95 -17.56
C ILE A 185 3.57 1.46 -17.75
N LEU A 186 2.28 1.13 -17.92
CA LEU A 186 1.85 -0.27 -18.00
C LEU A 186 2.49 -1.03 -19.18
N PRO A 187 2.48 -0.52 -20.42
CA PRO A 187 3.16 -1.20 -21.53
C PRO A 187 4.68 -1.38 -21.30
N GLU A 188 5.35 -0.39 -20.70
CA GLU A 188 6.78 -0.48 -20.37
C GLU A 188 7.04 -1.62 -19.38
N VAL A 189 6.24 -1.72 -18.30
CA VAL A 189 6.41 -2.75 -17.27
C VAL A 189 6.10 -4.13 -17.84
N LEU A 190 5.05 -4.28 -18.66
CA LEU A 190 4.72 -5.54 -19.33
C LEU A 190 5.88 -6.01 -20.22
N ALA A 191 6.50 -5.10 -20.98
CA ALA A 191 7.67 -5.41 -21.80
C ALA A 191 8.88 -5.87 -20.97
N GLU A 192 9.11 -5.26 -19.79
CA GLU A 192 10.24 -5.65 -18.92
C GLU A 192 9.97 -6.92 -18.11
N VAL A 193 8.71 -7.31 -17.88
CA VAL A 193 8.32 -8.54 -17.19
C VAL A 193 8.48 -9.77 -18.10
N LYS A 194 8.15 -9.66 -19.39
CA LYS A 194 8.10 -10.76 -20.34
C LYS A 194 9.37 -11.63 -20.41
N PRO A 195 10.60 -11.09 -20.45
CA PRO A 195 11.81 -11.92 -20.45
C PRO A 195 11.95 -12.82 -19.21
N PHE A 196 11.42 -12.37 -18.06
CA PHE A 196 11.48 -13.15 -16.82
C PHE A 196 10.38 -14.23 -16.78
N GLU A 197 9.23 -13.97 -17.36
CA GLU A 197 8.21 -15.02 -17.57
C GLU A 197 8.77 -16.17 -18.43
N GLU A 198 9.47 -15.83 -19.50
CA GLU A 198 10.14 -16.80 -20.39
C GLU A 198 11.26 -17.55 -19.65
N GLN A 199 12.09 -16.84 -18.88
CA GLN A 199 13.20 -17.42 -18.12
C GLN A 199 12.73 -18.39 -17.03
N PHE A 200 11.68 -18.05 -16.30
CA PHE A 200 11.21 -18.80 -15.13
C PHE A 200 10.03 -19.73 -15.44
N GLY A 201 9.45 -19.66 -16.65
CA GLY A 201 8.40 -20.53 -17.12
C GLY A 201 7.04 -20.34 -16.44
N HIS A 202 6.77 -19.15 -15.89
CA HIS A 202 5.47 -18.80 -15.30
C HIS A 202 5.10 -17.34 -15.58
N ALA A 203 3.79 -17.05 -15.60
CA ALA A 203 3.30 -15.68 -15.74
C ALA A 203 3.63 -14.83 -14.51
N ILE A 204 3.91 -13.54 -14.74
CA ILE A 204 4.12 -12.52 -13.72
C ILE A 204 3.02 -11.45 -13.88
N PRO A 205 1.82 -11.66 -13.32
CA PRO A 205 0.71 -10.73 -13.46
C PRO A 205 1.05 -9.32 -13.00
N VAL A 206 0.60 -8.32 -13.75
CA VAL A 206 0.81 -6.90 -13.44
C VAL A 206 -0.49 -6.27 -13.00
N PHE A 207 -0.51 -5.69 -11.80
CA PHE A 207 -1.64 -4.94 -11.26
C PHE A 207 -1.35 -3.44 -11.33
N VAL A 208 -2.37 -2.65 -11.63
CA VAL A 208 -2.27 -1.18 -11.67
C VAL A 208 -2.84 -0.56 -10.40
N ALA A 209 -2.20 0.50 -9.90
CA ALA A 209 -2.63 1.26 -8.74
C ALA A 209 -2.44 2.77 -8.96
N GLY A 210 -3.18 3.58 -8.21
CA GLY A 210 -3.03 5.03 -8.25
C GLY A 210 -3.95 5.71 -9.27
N GLY A 211 -5.14 6.06 -8.82
CA GLY A 211 -6.17 6.71 -9.62
C GLY A 211 -7.29 5.80 -10.07
N ILE A 212 -7.22 4.50 -9.83
CA ILE A 212 -8.30 3.55 -10.12
C ILE A 212 -9.43 3.78 -9.11
N TYR A 213 -10.65 3.96 -9.64
CA TYR A 213 -11.82 4.28 -8.82
C TYR A 213 -13.04 3.42 -9.13
N THR A 214 -13.28 3.08 -10.40
CA THR A 214 -14.44 2.33 -10.90
C THR A 214 -14.03 0.98 -11.48
N GLY A 215 -15.00 0.11 -11.73
CA GLY A 215 -14.79 -1.12 -12.50
C GLY A 215 -14.46 -0.84 -13.97
N GLU A 216 -14.96 0.28 -14.52
CA GLU A 216 -14.59 0.77 -15.86
C GLU A 216 -13.09 1.08 -15.94
N ASP A 217 -12.51 1.77 -14.91
CA ASP A 217 -11.06 2.00 -14.86
C ASP A 217 -10.30 0.66 -14.88
N ILE A 218 -10.78 -0.35 -14.13
CA ILE A 218 -10.15 -1.68 -14.11
C ILE A 218 -10.25 -2.35 -15.49
N ALA A 219 -11.43 -2.25 -16.15
CA ALA A 219 -11.65 -2.79 -17.49
C ALA A 219 -10.73 -2.14 -18.54
N HIS A 220 -10.52 -0.83 -18.45
CA HIS A 220 -9.61 -0.10 -19.31
C HIS A 220 -8.19 -0.69 -19.26
N TYR A 221 -7.61 -0.81 -18.07
CA TYR A 221 -6.27 -1.35 -17.91
C TYR A 221 -6.18 -2.87 -18.16
N ALA A 222 -7.25 -3.61 -17.91
CA ALA A 222 -7.31 -5.03 -18.27
C ALA A 222 -7.22 -5.23 -19.79
N LYS A 223 -7.86 -4.38 -20.61
CA LYS A 223 -7.73 -4.37 -22.08
C LYS A 223 -6.30 -4.04 -22.53
N MET A 224 -5.52 -3.32 -21.74
CA MET A 224 -4.11 -3.02 -21.99
C MET A 224 -3.16 -4.12 -21.48
N GLY A 225 -3.68 -5.17 -20.81
CA GLY A 225 -2.90 -6.32 -20.34
C GLY A 225 -2.66 -6.38 -18.84
N ALA A 226 -3.24 -5.48 -18.04
CA ALA A 226 -3.19 -5.61 -16.59
C ALA A 226 -4.01 -6.82 -16.12
N ALA A 227 -3.53 -7.52 -15.10
CA ALA A 227 -4.22 -8.66 -14.49
C ALA A 227 -5.38 -8.23 -13.57
N GLY A 228 -5.36 -7.00 -13.10
CA GLY A 228 -6.32 -6.43 -12.17
C GLY A 228 -5.84 -5.11 -11.62
N ALA A 229 -6.39 -4.68 -10.49
CA ALA A 229 -6.04 -3.39 -9.89
C ALA A 229 -5.83 -3.47 -8.37
N GLN A 230 -5.01 -2.55 -7.85
CA GLN A 230 -4.88 -2.26 -6.43
C GLN A 230 -5.53 -0.92 -6.11
N LEU A 231 -6.48 -0.92 -5.17
CA LEU A 231 -7.17 0.27 -4.69
C LEU A 231 -6.91 0.47 -3.19
N ALA A 232 -6.84 1.72 -2.75
CA ALA A 232 -6.65 2.06 -1.35
C ALA A 232 -7.75 3.00 -0.84
N THR A 233 -7.82 4.21 -1.35
CA THR A 233 -8.72 5.27 -0.88
C THR A 233 -10.20 4.84 -0.85
N ARG A 234 -10.66 4.05 -1.84
CA ARG A 234 -12.03 3.50 -1.89
C ARG A 234 -12.38 2.60 -0.70
N PHE A 235 -11.38 1.92 -0.11
CA PHE A 235 -11.57 1.02 1.03
C PHE A 235 -11.59 1.74 2.38
N ILE A 236 -11.16 3.02 2.45
CA ILE A 236 -11.11 3.75 3.72
C ILE A 236 -12.53 3.99 4.29
N PRO A 237 -13.52 4.50 3.54
CA PRO A 237 -14.87 4.70 4.05
C PRO A 237 -15.67 3.38 4.05
N THR A 238 -15.06 2.30 4.55
CA THR A 238 -15.76 1.04 4.79
C THR A 238 -15.93 0.77 6.27
N TYR A 239 -16.98 0.02 6.62
CA TYR A 239 -17.22 -0.34 8.03
C TYR A 239 -16.09 -1.17 8.63
N GLU A 240 -15.43 -2.01 7.81
CA GLU A 240 -14.37 -2.93 8.20
C GLU A 240 -12.97 -2.28 8.23
N CYS A 241 -12.80 -1.07 7.68
CA CYS A 241 -11.56 -0.32 7.80
C CYS A 241 -11.22 -0.04 9.27
N ASP A 242 -9.96 -0.33 9.65
CA ASP A 242 -9.50 -0.31 11.04
C ASP A 242 -9.26 1.10 11.61
N ALA A 243 -9.37 2.16 10.77
CA ALA A 243 -9.26 3.55 11.20
C ALA A 243 -10.49 4.02 11.99
N SER A 244 -10.31 5.08 12.78
CA SER A 244 -11.42 5.72 13.51
C SER A 244 -12.50 6.25 12.57
N GLN A 245 -13.73 6.42 13.09
CA GLN A 245 -14.81 7.01 12.30
C GLN A 245 -14.45 8.43 11.82
N THR A 246 -13.83 9.24 12.66
CA THR A 246 -13.37 10.59 12.30
C THR A 246 -12.41 10.57 11.10
N TYR A 247 -11.50 9.57 11.02
CA TYR A 247 -10.62 9.43 9.85
C TYR A 247 -11.43 9.26 8.56
N LYS A 248 -12.45 8.40 8.59
CA LYS A 248 -13.34 8.12 7.45
C LYS A 248 -14.15 9.35 7.07
N ASP A 249 -14.68 10.06 8.07
CA ASP A 249 -15.48 11.27 7.87
C ASP A 249 -14.67 12.41 7.24
N VAL A 250 -13.40 12.58 7.67
CA VAL A 250 -12.48 13.56 7.08
C VAL A 250 -12.26 13.30 5.59
N LEU A 251 -12.09 12.04 5.20
CA LEU A 251 -11.92 11.70 3.78
C LEU A 251 -13.22 11.84 2.98
N LEU A 252 -14.37 11.50 3.57
CA LEU A 252 -15.68 11.68 2.93
C LEU A 252 -16.04 13.16 2.71
N ALA A 253 -15.54 14.05 3.58
CA ALA A 253 -15.76 15.49 3.46
C ALA A 253 -14.74 16.19 2.53
N ALA A 254 -13.71 15.49 2.08
CA ALA A 254 -12.60 16.06 1.32
C ALA A 254 -13.02 16.56 -0.06
N LYS A 255 -12.53 17.73 -0.44
CA LYS A 255 -12.73 18.35 -1.75
C LYS A 255 -11.46 18.30 -2.58
N PRO A 256 -11.54 18.51 -3.92
CA PRO A 256 -10.35 18.51 -4.77
C PRO A 256 -9.26 19.49 -4.32
N GLU A 257 -9.67 20.67 -3.85
CA GLU A 257 -8.77 21.72 -3.36
C GLU A 257 -8.08 21.40 -2.04
N ASP A 258 -8.51 20.36 -1.32
CA ASP A 258 -7.87 19.93 -0.07
C ASP A 258 -6.68 19.01 -0.31
N VAL A 259 -6.50 18.50 -1.51
CA VAL A 259 -5.41 17.57 -1.83
C VAL A 259 -4.10 18.33 -2.00
N ARG A 260 -3.03 17.85 -1.34
CA ARG A 260 -1.67 18.43 -1.37
C ARG A 260 -0.63 17.39 -1.70
N ILE A 261 0.42 17.84 -2.38
CA ILE A 261 1.70 17.13 -2.41
C ILE A 261 2.56 17.71 -1.28
N ILE A 262 3.07 16.86 -0.42
CA ILE A 262 3.84 17.22 0.76
C ILE A 262 5.23 16.59 0.73
N HIS A 263 6.19 17.24 1.37
CA HIS A 263 7.50 16.63 1.60
C HIS A 263 7.43 15.72 2.85
N SER A 264 7.73 14.44 2.67
CA SER A 264 7.70 13.47 3.77
C SER A 264 9.09 13.21 4.36
N PRO A 265 9.19 13.01 5.69
CA PRO A 265 10.42 12.55 6.35
C PRO A 265 10.99 11.22 5.84
N VAL A 266 10.22 10.48 5.06
CA VAL A 266 10.67 9.25 4.37
C VAL A 266 11.64 9.57 3.23
N GLY A 267 11.74 10.85 2.80
CA GLY A 267 12.57 11.28 1.68
C GLY A 267 11.89 11.14 0.31
N MET A 268 10.57 10.96 0.32
CA MET A 268 9.71 10.89 -0.88
C MET A 268 8.60 11.92 -0.77
N PRO A 269 8.09 12.48 -1.88
CA PRO A 269 6.85 13.24 -1.82
C PRO A 269 5.69 12.35 -1.43
N GLY A 270 4.65 12.95 -0.83
CA GLY A 270 3.43 12.23 -0.43
C GLY A 270 2.19 13.01 -0.81
N ARG A 271 1.06 12.31 -1.03
CA ARG A 271 -0.23 12.96 -1.25
C ARG A 271 -1.12 12.80 -0.05
N ALA A 272 -1.58 13.95 0.50
CA ALA A 272 -2.37 14.04 1.72
C ALA A 272 -3.41 15.15 1.64
N LEU A 273 -4.29 15.23 2.65
CA LEU A 273 -5.22 16.33 2.82
C LEU A 273 -4.54 17.53 3.51
N ALA A 274 -4.98 18.74 3.16
CA ALA A 274 -4.59 20.03 3.76
C ALA A 274 -5.17 20.20 5.18
N THR A 275 -4.78 19.31 6.10
CA THR A 275 -5.15 19.44 7.53
C THR A 275 -4.43 20.62 8.18
N PRO A 276 -4.84 21.07 9.39
CA PRO A 276 -4.12 22.09 10.13
C PRO A 276 -2.62 21.79 10.29
N LEU A 277 -2.22 20.53 10.47
CA LEU A 277 -0.82 20.14 10.48
C LEU A 277 -0.13 20.49 9.15
N VAL A 278 -0.71 20.08 8.01
CA VAL A 278 -0.14 20.33 6.69
C VAL A 278 -0.03 21.83 6.41
N GLN A 279 -1.07 22.61 6.72
CA GLN A 279 -1.06 24.06 6.56
C GLN A 279 0.03 24.75 7.41
N LYS A 280 0.27 24.27 8.64
CA LYS A 280 1.36 24.77 9.50
C LYS A 280 2.73 24.43 8.93
N LEU A 281 2.88 23.24 8.33
CA LEU A 281 4.12 22.83 7.65
C LEU A 281 4.40 23.68 6.40
N GLU A 282 3.38 24.01 5.61
CA GLU A 282 3.47 24.91 4.45
C GLU A 282 3.92 26.34 4.87
N GLN A 283 3.61 26.76 6.10
CA GLN A 283 4.08 28.02 6.70
C GLN A 283 5.52 27.92 7.26
N GLY A 284 6.18 26.78 7.11
CA GLY A 284 7.54 26.56 7.58
C GLY A 284 7.66 26.19 9.07
N LEU A 285 6.54 25.94 9.76
CA LEU A 285 6.55 25.47 11.15
C LEU A 285 7.06 24.02 11.20
N ARG A 286 7.67 23.63 12.32
CA ARG A 286 8.25 22.32 12.51
C ARG A 286 7.72 21.65 13.77
N PHE A 287 7.49 20.34 13.68
CA PHE A 287 6.96 19.49 14.74
C PHE A 287 7.83 18.22 14.91
N PRO A 288 9.11 18.37 15.34
CA PRO A 288 10.00 17.24 15.53
C PRO A 288 9.48 16.31 16.64
N PRO A 289 9.85 15.00 16.62
CA PRO A 289 9.36 14.06 17.62
C PRO A 289 9.84 14.41 19.02
N LYS A 290 8.94 14.40 20.00
CA LYS A 290 9.29 14.42 21.43
C LYS A 290 9.88 13.09 21.89
N HIS A 291 9.35 11.99 21.35
CA HIS A 291 9.82 10.62 21.54
C HIS A 291 9.96 9.97 20.17
N CYS A 292 11.15 9.46 19.87
CA CYS A 292 11.43 8.85 18.55
C CYS A 292 11.24 7.33 18.60
N ALA A 293 10.30 6.82 17.79
CA ALA A 293 10.04 5.40 17.63
C ALA A 293 11.11 4.68 16.78
N ARG A 294 12.11 5.38 16.22
CA ARG A 294 13.13 4.86 15.31
C ARG A 294 12.51 4.09 14.13
N CYS A 295 11.42 4.61 13.55
CA CYS A 295 10.63 3.95 12.53
C CYS A 295 11.33 3.84 11.16
N LEU A 296 12.20 4.81 10.80
CA LEU A 296 12.84 4.91 9.49
C LEU A 296 14.36 4.78 9.58
N LYS A 297 14.98 4.18 8.54
CA LYS A 297 16.43 4.01 8.44
C LYS A 297 17.19 5.33 8.29
N ALA A 298 16.66 6.26 7.53
CA ALA A 298 17.35 7.50 7.13
C ALA A 298 16.80 8.75 7.83
N CYS A 299 15.95 8.61 8.84
CA CYS A 299 15.38 9.77 9.56
C CYS A 299 16.37 10.34 10.55
N GLU A 300 16.59 11.66 10.48
CA GLU A 300 17.29 12.46 11.48
C GLU A 300 16.26 13.28 12.30
N PRO A 301 15.85 12.80 13.49
CA PRO A 301 14.72 13.38 14.25
C PRO A 301 14.84 14.89 14.50
N ALA A 302 16.05 15.40 14.66
CA ALA A 302 16.29 16.83 14.89
C ALA A 302 16.11 17.70 13.63
N LYS A 303 16.22 17.10 12.44
CA LYS A 303 16.19 17.83 11.15
C LYS A 303 14.84 17.75 10.43
N VAL A 304 14.04 16.72 10.69
CA VAL A 304 12.77 16.52 9.98
C VAL A 304 11.75 17.61 10.30
N PRO A 305 10.90 18.00 9.34
CA PRO A 305 9.86 18.98 9.58
C PRO A 305 8.80 18.49 10.58
N TYR A 306 8.50 17.20 10.60
CA TYR A 306 7.56 16.57 11.54
C TYR A 306 7.87 15.10 11.75
N CYS A 307 7.31 14.49 12.80
CA CYS A 307 7.41 13.05 13.05
C CYS A 307 6.30 12.31 12.26
N ILE A 308 6.68 11.53 11.24
CA ILE A 308 5.73 10.80 10.40
C ILE A 308 4.91 9.79 11.21
N THR A 309 5.54 9.00 12.10
CA THR A 309 4.85 8.04 12.96
C THR A 309 3.82 8.73 13.85
N HIS A 310 4.17 9.84 14.51
CA HIS A 310 3.24 10.60 15.35
C HIS A 310 2.06 11.11 14.52
N ALA A 311 2.33 11.77 13.40
CA ALA A 311 1.29 12.36 12.57
C ALA A 311 0.31 11.31 11.99
N LEU A 312 0.79 10.13 11.61
CA LEU A 312 -0.07 9.05 11.13
C LEU A 312 -0.85 8.36 12.27
N ILE A 313 -0.26 8.22 13.45
CA ILE A 313 -0.97 7.71 14.63
C ILE A 313 -2.07 8.67 15.06
N GLU A 314 -1.80 9.97 15.09
CA GLU A 314 -2.81 10.97 15.44
C GLU A 314 -3.94 11.00 14.39
N ALA A 315 -3.63 10.87 13.10
CA ALA A 315 -4.63 10.77 12.05
C ALA A 315 -5.56 9.55 12.27
N VAL A 316 -5.01 8.35 12.44
CA VAL A 316 -5.84 7.14 12.57
C VAL A 316 -6.70 7.14 13.83
N LYS A 317 -6.29 7.85 14.89
CA LYS A 317 -7.09 8.10 16.09
C LYS A 317 -8.21 9.14 15.86
N GLY A 318 -8.14 9.92 14.78
CA GLY A 318 -9.09 10.98 14.46
C GLY A 318 -8.70 12.37 14.97
N ASN A 319 -7.46 12.59 15.38
CA ASN A 319 -6.97 13.92 15.73
C ASN A 319 -6.64 14.70 14.44
N VAL A 320 -7.57 15.53 13.99
CA VAL A 320 -7.46 16.31 12.75
C VAL A 320 -6.39 17.40 12.85
N GLU A 321 -6.16 17.95 14.06
CA GLU A 321 -5.22 19.05 14.28
C GLU A 321 -3.75 18.64 14.09
N GLU A 322 -3.38 17.43 14.50
CA GLU A 322 -2.01 16.91 14.45
C GLU A 322 -1.84 15.77 13.45
N GLY A 323 -2.94 15.31 12.84
CA GLY A 323 -2.97 14.16 11.96
C GLY A 323 -2.56 14.46 10.53
N LEU A 324 -1.81 13.53 9.94
CA LEU A 324 -1.53 13.49 8.50
C LEU A 324 -2.43 12.45 7.83
N PHE A 325 -3.38 12.90 7.03
CA PHE A 325 -4.37 12.06 6.36
C PHE A 325 -3.94 11.82 4.90
N PHE A 326 -3.35 10.67 4.63
CA PHE A 326 -3.01 10.28 3.27
C PHE A 326 -4.25 9.91 2.46
N CYS A 327 -4.27 10.32 1.19
CA CYS A 327 -5.36 10.04 0.25
C CYS A 327 -4.87 10.01 -1.19
N GLY A 328 -5.57 9.31 -2.07
CA GLY A 328 -5.35 9.39 -3.51
C GLY A 328 -5.93 10.66 -4.13
N ALA A 329 -5.57 10.94 -5.37
CA ALA A 329 -6.05 12.12 -6.10
C ALA A 329 -7.58 12.15 -6.27
N ASN A 330 -8.24 10.99 -6.24
CA ASN A 330 -9.68 10.84 -6.42
C ASN A 330 -10.48 10.86 -5.10
N VAL A 331 -9.90 11.30 -3.98
CA VAL A 331 -10.55 11.27 -2.66
C VAL A 331 -11.89 12.01 -2.65
N SER A 332 -12.01 13.12 -3.35
CA SER A 332 -13.25 13.93 -3.44
C SER A 332 -14.41 13.24 -4.15
N ARG A 333 -14.18 12.06 -4.76
CA ARG A 333 -15.24 11.23 -5.34
C ARG A 333 -15.88 10.27 -4.31
N LEU A 334 -15.34 10.19 -3.10
CA LEU A 334 -15.94 9.41 -2.01
C LEU A 334 -17.28 10.05 -1.61
N ASP A 335 -18.32 9.24 -1.51
CA ASP A 335 -19.69 9.71 -1.34
C ASP A 335 -20.36 9.25 -0.05
N ARG A 336 -20.03 8.02 0.44
CA ARG A 336 -20.68 7.41 1.60
C ARG A 336 -19.88 6.28 2.21
N MET A 337 -20.23 5.93 3.42
CA MET A 337 -19.83 4.66 4.06
C MET A 337 -20.52 3.48 3.37
N ARG A 338 -19.79 2.34 3.28
CA ARG A 338 -20.31 1.08 2.75
C ARG A 338 -19.59 -0.12 3.37
N SER A 339 -20.07 -1.33 3.15
CA SER A 339 -19.29 -2.52 3.50
C SER A 339 -18.24 -2.81 2.42
N VAL A 340 -17.20 -3.56 2.80
CA VAL A 340 -16.21 -4.07 1.83
C VAL A 340 -16.91 -4.93 0.77
N ARG A 341 -17.89 -5.74 1.17
CA ARG A 341 -18.66 -6.58 0.25
C ARG A 341 -19.38 -5.75 -0.82
N GLU A 342 -20.14 -4.71 -0.41
CA GLU A 342 -20.82 -3.80 -1.35
C GLU A 342 -19.84 -3.16 -2.32
N LEU A 343 -18.68 -2.72 -1.83
CA LEU A 343 -17.66 -2.12 -2.69
C LEU A 343 -17.07 -3.12 -3.69
N MET A 344 -16.76 -4.32 -3.25
CA MET A 344 -16.20 -5.37 -4.11
C MET A 344 -17.20 -5.81 -5.19
N GLU A 345 -18.48 -5.96 -4.82
CA GLU A 345 -19.56 -6.29 -5.75
C GLU A 345 -19.75 -5.16 -6.78
N GLU A 346 -19.82 -3.88 -6.32
CA GLU A 346 -19.90 -2.70 -7.20
C GLU A 346 -18.78 -2.67 -8.24
N LEU A 347 -17.52 -2.84 -7.79
CA LEU A 347 -16.35 -2.81 -8.68
C LEU A 347 -16.38 -3.95 -9.70
N MET A 348 -16.74 -5.16 -9.28
CA MET A 348 -16.79 -6.32 -10.17
C MET A 348 -17.94 -6.28 -11.15
N ASP A 349 -19.11 -5.80 -10.73
CA ASP A 349 -20.28 -5.65 -11.61
C ASP A 349 -20.04 -4.56 -12.66
N ASP A 350 -19.44 -3.45 -12.25
CA ASP A 350 -19.06 -2.37 -13.16
C ASP A 350 -17.96 -2.84 -14.14
N TRP A 351 -16.95 -3.58 -13.66
CA TRP A 351 -15.93 -4.17 -14.52
C TRP A 351 -16.55 -5.10 -15.59
N ARG A 352 -17.45 -6.01 -15.19
CA ARG A 352 -18.11 -6.95 -16.13
C ARG A 352 -18.92 -6.24 -17.23
N LYS A 353 -19.50 -5.07 -16.94
CA LYS A 353 -20.23 -4.28 -17.93
C LYS A 353 -19.32 -3.64 -18.99
N HIS A 354 -18.03 -3.47 -18.67
CA HIS A 354 -17.08 -2.78 -19.54
C HIS A 354 -16.00 -3.71 -20.14
N GLN A 355 -16.10 -5.03 -19.93
CA GLN A 355 -15.23 -6.05 -20.53
C GLN A 355 -15.35 -6.19 -22.07
#